data_6eb822ba390329ec93986505c2bfab6b
#
_entry.id   6eb822ba390329ec93986505c2bfab6b
#
_cell.length_a   1.000
_cell.length_b   1.000
_cell.length_c   1.000
_cell.angle_alpha   90.00
_cell.angle_beta   90.00
_cell.angle_gamma   90.00
#
_symmetry.space_group_name_H-M   'P 1'
#
loop_
_entity.id
_entity.type
_entity.pdbx_description
1 polymer ?
#
loop_
_entity_poly.entity_id
_entity_poly.type
_entity_poly.pdbx_seq_one_letter_code
_entity_poly.pdbx_strand_id
1 'polypeptide(L)'
;MGNAYIVGAVRTPGGKKDGKLKNWHPSDLGALVLDELVERTGAKGEMIDDVIFGCVSQSGAQAGNVARNAVLSSKLPESVPGTSVDRQCGSSQQAIHFAAQAVMSETQDIVIAGGVEVMSQVPIGSNIIDSFKEGHGQPFNGKGMMERYPGVQFSQFAGAEMMAKRWNFSRDDLDSFAFASHSKAI
;
A
#
# COMPACT_ATOMS: atom_id res chain seq x y z
N MET A 1 -28.62 2.55 1.03
CA MET A 1 -27.19 2.25 1.07
C MET A 1 -26.97 1.19 2.09
N GLY A 2 -26.38 0.07 1.72
CA GLY A 2 -25.99 -1.00 2.63
C GLY A 2 -24.91 -0.54 3.63
N ASN A 3 -24.70 -1.31 4.67
CA ASN A 3 -23.59 -1.12 5.60
C ASN A 3 -22.47 -2.10 5.25
N ALA A 4 -21.21 -1.64 5.28
CA ALA A 4 -20.06 -2.51 5.21
C ALA A 4 -19.51 -2.75 6.63
N TYR A 5 -19.18 -3.99 6.96
CA TYR A 5 -18.68 -4.39 8.28
C TYR A 5 -17.30 -5.03 8.12
N ILE A 6 -16.39 -4.69 9.01
CA ILE A 6 -15.10 -5.39 9.13
C ILE A 6 -15.32 -6.60 10.03
N VAL A 7 -15.23 -7.80 9.46
CA VAL A 7 -15.49 -9.07 10.17
C VAL A 7 -14.20 -9.77 10.61
N GLY A 8 -13.05 -9.35 10.12
CA GLY A 8 -11.74 -9.88 10.50
C GLY A 8 -10.63 -8.93 10.11
N ALA A 9 -9.52 -8.97 10.84
CA ALA A 9 -8.31 -8.23 10.53
C ALA A 9 -7.08 -9.00 11.00
N VAL A 10 -6.09 -9.13 10.13
CA VAL A 10 -4.81 -9.79 10.42
C VAL A 10 -3.66 -9.02 9.80
N ARG A 11 -2.48 -9.16 10.34
CA ARG A 11 -1.25 -8.64 9.77
C ARG A 11 -0.05 -9.48 10.16
N THR A 12 1.01 -9.39 9.39
CA THR A 12 2.33 -9.84 9.83
C THR A 12 2.92 -8.88 10.87
N PRO A 13 3.95 -9.27 11.62
CA PRO A 13 4.77 -8.31 12.32
C PRO A 13 5.31 -7.24 11.35
N GLY A 14 5.48 -6.01 11.84
CA GLY A 14 6.14 -4.96 11.06
C GLY A 14 7.54 -5.37 10.67
N GLY A 15 7.83 -5.35 9.37
CA GLY A 15 9.16 -5.68 8.85
C GLY A 15 10.15 -4.54 9.10
N LYS A 16 11.40 -4.91 9.44
CA LYS A 16 12.56 -4.01 9.40
C LYS A 16 13.28 -4.20 8.08
N LYS A 17 13.83 -3.13 7.50
CA LYS A 17 14.70 -3.23 6.32
C LYS A 17 15.82 -4.24 6.61
N ASP A 18 16.03 -5.16 5.68
CA ASP A 18 16.98 -6.27 5.79
C ASP A 18 16.79 -7.19 7.01
N GLY A 19 15.62 -7.14 7.63
CA GLY A 19 15.23 -7.96 8.77
C GLY A 19 14.70 -9.35 8.40
N LYS A 20 13.98 -9.97 9.33
CA LYS A 20 13.51 -11.37 9.19
C LYS A 20 12.59 -11.63 7.99
N LEU A 21 11.87 -10.61 7.52
CA LEU A 21 10.95 -10.74 6.38
C LEU A 21 11.59 -10.40 5.03
N LYS A 22 12.86 -10.03 4.97
CA LYS A 22 13.54 -9.54 3.76
C LYS A 22 13.54 -10.53 2.58
N ASN A 23 13.53 -11.83 2.87
CA ASN A 23 13.58 -12.88 1.86
C ASN A 23 12.20 -13.42 1.47
N TRP A 24 11.12 -12.90 2.05
CA TRP A 24 9.78 -13.30 1.68
C TRP A 24 9.39 -12.66 0.35
N HIS A 25 8.98 -13.49 -0.59
CA HIS A 25 8.38 -12.97 -1.82
C HIS A 25 7.08 -12.21 -1.49
N PRO A 26 6.83 -11.03 -2.07
CA PRO A 26 5.62 -10.25 -1.76
C PRO A 26 4.31 -11.02 -1.92
N SER A 27 4.19 -11.83 -2.97
CA SER A 27 3.01 -12.67 -3.20
C SER A 27 2.80 -13.69 -2.08
N ASP A 28 3.88 -14.34 -1.62
CA ASP A 28 3.78 -15.35 -0.56
C ASP A 28 3.45 -14.73 0.79
N LEU A 29 4.02 -13.55 1.07
CA LEU A 29 3.70 -12.80 2.27
C LEU A 29 2.24 -12.34 2.28
N GLY A 30 1.73 -11.91 1.12
CA GLY A 30 0.31 -11.60 0.92
C GLY A 30 -0.58 -12.82 1.07
N ALA A 31 -0.20 -13.95 0.47
CA ALA A 31 -0.92 -15.22 0.56
C ALA A 31 -1.07 -15.71 2.00
N LEU A 32 0.00 -15.62 2.80
CA LEU A 32 -0.02 -15.98 4.22
C LEU A 32 -1.10 -15.21 5.00
N VAL A 33 -1.24 -13.92 4.72
CA VAL A 33 -2.24 -13.06 5.36
C VAL A 33 -3.65 -13.40 4.88
N LEU A 34 -3.81 -13.71 3.59
CA LEU A 34 -5.10 -14.15 3.03
C LEU A 34 -5.55 -15.47 3.67
N ASP A 35 -4.68 -16.46 3.75
CA ASP A 35 -4.98 -17.76 4.34
C ASP A 35 -5.36 -17.65 5.81
N GLU A 36 -4.60 -16.88 6.59
CA GLU A 36 -4.87 -16.66 8.01
C GLU A 36 -6.20 -15.93 8.24
N LEU A 37 -6.53 -14.94 7.39
CA LEU A 37 -7.78 -14.20 7.48
C LEU A 37 -8.99 -15.11 7.24
N VAL A 38 -8.92 -15.94 6.20
CA VAL A 38 -9.97 -16.90 5.86
C VAL A 38 -10.14 -17.93 6.97
N GLU A 39 -9.04 -18.47 7.50
CA GLU A 39 -9.07 -19.42 8.61
C GLU A 39 -9.71 -18.82 9.88
N ARG A 40 -9.34 -17.60 10.26
CA ARG A 40 -9.89 -16.94 11.45
C ARG A 40 -11.36 -16.57 11.33
N THR A 41 -11.79 -16.17 10.14
CA THR A 41 -13.18 -15.77 9.93
C THR A 41 -14.10 -16.94 9.63
N GLY A 42 -13.56 -18.08 9.23
CA GLY A 42 -14.33 -19.24 8.74
C GLY A 42 -15.04 -18.98 7.41
N ALA A 43 -14.66 -17.90 6.71
CA ALA A 43 -15.20 -17.60 5.37
C ALA A 43 -14.80 -18.71 4.39
N LYS A 44 -15.71 -19.07 3.48
CA LYS A 44 -15.37 -20.00 2.40
C LYS A 44 -14.74 -19.21 1.25
N GLY A 45 -13.64 -19.73 0.70
CA GLY A 45 -12.91 -19.06 -0.38
C GLY A 45 -13.78 -18.72 -1.58
N GLU A 46 -14.73 -19.58 -1.91
CA GLU A 46 -15.68 -19.40 -3.02
C GLU A 46 -16.66 -18.23 -2.82
N MET A 47 -16.77 -17.73 -1.60
CA MET A 47 -17.63 -16.58 -1.28
C MET A 47 -16.90 -15.23 -1.39
N ILE A 48 -15.59 -15.24 -1.65
CA ILE A 48 -14.81 -14.02 -1.79
C ILE A 48 -14.96 -13.47 -3.21
N ASP A 49 -15.53 -12.28 -3.32
CA ASP A 49 -15.78 -11.64 -4.60
C ASP A 49 -14.54 -10.95 -5.18
N ASP A 50 -13.65 -10.44 -4.32
CA ASP A 50 -12.44 -9.76 -4.77
C ASP A 50 -11.38 -9.65 -3.65
N VAL A 51 -10.13 -9.52 -4.07
CA VAL A 51 -8.99 -9.17 -3.20
C VAL A 51 -8.36 -7.88 -3.70
N ILE A 52 -8.41 -6.82 -2.90
CA ILE A 52 -7.87 -5.51 -3.26
C ILE A 52 -6.66 -5.21 -2.38
N PHE A 53 -5.46 -5.17 -2.97
CA PHE A 53 -4.23 -4.88 -2.24
C PHE A 53 -3.61 -3.55 -2.65
N GLY A 54 -3.21 -2.77 -1.66
CA GLY A 54 -2.35 -1.62 -1.83
C GLY A 54 -0.89 -2.03 -2.00
N CYS A 55 -0.23 -1.45 -3.01
CA CYS A 55 1.21 -1.57 -3.23
C CYS A 55 1.68 -0.35 -4.03
N VAL A 56 2.76 0.30 -3.57
CA VAL A 56 3.27 1.52 -4.20
C VAL A 56 4.29 1.21 -5.30
N SER A 57 5.36 0.49 -4.93
CA SER A 57 6.44 0.17 -5.87
C SER A 57 6.10 -1.09 -6.66
N GLN A 58 5.15 -0.98 -7.60
CA GLN A 58 4.70 -2.09 -8.45
C GLN A 58 5.73 -2.38 -9.55
N SER A 59 6.90 -2.86 -9.14
CA SER A 59 8.06 -3.19 -9.97
C SER A 59 8.65 -4.51 -9.52
N GLY A 60 9.39 -5.19 -10.40
CA GLY A 60 10.04 -6.46 -10.09
C GLY A 60 9.09 -7.48 -9.46
N ALA A 61 9.42 -7.99 -8.27
CA ALA A 61 8.62 -8.98 -7.55
C ALA A 61 7.21 -8.47 -7.12
N GLN A 62 6.96 -7.17 -7.17
CA GLN A 62 5.68 -6.54 -6.87
C GLN A 62 4.91 -6.10 -8.12
N ALA A 63 5.45 -6.36 -9.31
CA ALA A 63 4.79 -6.06 -10.58
C ALA A 63 3.71 -7.10 -10.93
N GLY A 64 2.97 -6.83 -11.99
CA GLY A 64 2.02 -7.79 -12.57
C GLY A 64 0.82 -8.10 -11.67
N ASN A 65 0.31 -7.12 -10.94
CA ASN A 65 -0.83 -7.26 -10.03
C ASN A 65 -0.52 -8.16 -8.82
N VAL A 66 0.18 -7.62 -7.83
CA VAL A 66 0.61 -8.36 -6.63
C VAL A 66 -0.58 -8.94 -5.84
N ALA A 67 -1.76 -8.34 -5.89
CA ALA A 67 -2.97 -8.89 -5.28
C ALA A 67 -3.36 -10.22 -5.93
N ARG A 68 -3.42 -10.24 -7.26
CA ARG A 68 -3.71 -11.47 -8.00
C ARG A 68 -2.64 -12.54 -7.77
N ASN A 69 -1.38 -12.15 -7.75
CA ASN A 69 -0.28 -13.07 -7.47
C ASN A 69 -0.38 -13.63 -6.04
N ALA A 70 -0.81 -12.85 -5.06
CA ALA A 70 -1.05 -13.32 -3.70
C ALA A 70 -2.23 -14.32 -3.63
N VAL A 71 -3.33 -14.05 -4.35
CA VAL A 71 -4.44 -15.03 -4.46
C VAL A 71 -3.94 -16.35 -5.02
N LEU A 72 -3.20 -16.32 -6.11
CA LEU A 72 -2.68 -17.53 -6.76
C LEU A 72 -1.62 -18.29 -5.92
N SER A 73 -0.98 -17.58 -4.98
CA SER A 73 -0.04 -18.18 -4.02
C SER A 73 -0.73 -18.69 -2.75
N SER A 74 -2.00 -18.35 -2.52
CA SER A 74 -2.79 -18.71 -1.33
C SER A 74 -3.60 -19.98 -1.55
N LYS A 75 -4.37 -20.37 -0.54
CA LYS A 75 -5.37 -21.45 -0.61
C LYS A 75 -6.72 -21.00 -1.19
N LEU A 76 -6.87 -19.74 -1.55
CA LEU A 76 -8.08 -19.25 -2.20
C LEU A 76 -8.26 -19.89 -3.58
N PRO A 77 -9.50 -20.12 -4.03
CA PRO A 77 -9.76 -20.57 -5.39
C PRO A 77 -9.18 -19.60 -6.43
N GLU A 78 -8.66 -20.15 -7.52
CA GLU A 78 -8.13 -19.31 -8.62
C GLU A 78 -9.21 -18.45 -9.30
N SER A 79 -10.48 -18.74 -9.06
CA SER A 79 -11.61 -17.93 -9.55
C SER A 79 -11.72 -16.59 -8.84
N VAL A 80 -11.13 -16.44 -7.64
CA VAL A 80 -11.15 -15.16 -6.90
C VAL A 80 -10.27 -14.14 -7.62
N PRO A 81 -10.81 -13.02 -8.07
CA PRO A 81 -10.01 -11.97 -8.72
C PRO A 81 -9.12 -11.24 -7.72
N GLY A 82 -8.22 -10.41 -8.25
CA GLY A 82 -7.38 -9.55 -7.42
C GLY A 82 -7.02 -8.27 -8.14
N THR A 83 -6.95 -7.16 -7.41
CA THR A 83 -6.63 -5.84 -7.93
C THR A 83 -5.58 -5.15 -7.07
N SER A 84 -4.54 -4.61 -7.70
CA SER A 84 -3.54 -3.79 -7.01
C SER A 84 -3.86 -2.31 -7.16
N VAL A 85 -3.75 -1.57 -6.06
CA VAL A 85 -4.05 -0.13 -5.98
C VAL A 85 -2.80 0.63 -5.56
N ASP A 86 -2.49 1.71 -6.27
CA ASP A 86 -1.52 2.70 -5.86
C ASP A 86 -2.20 4.03 -5.54
N ARG A 87 -2.12 4.43 -4.29
CA ARG A 87 -2.41 5.77 -3.78
C ARG A 87 -1.27 6.19 -2.85
N GLN A 88 -0.05 5.98 -3.29
CA GLN A 88 1.16 6.22 -2.51
C GLN A 88 1.04 5.61 -1.09
N CYS A 89 1.48 6.28 -0.05
CA CYS A 89 1.44 5.78 1.34
C CYS A 89 0.04 5.41 1.85
N GLY A 90 -1.03 5.84 1.17
CA GLY A 90 -2.43 5.52 1.47
C GLY A 90 -3.01 4.34 0.69
N SER A 91 -2.19 3.53 0.01
CA SER A 91 -2.66 2.49 -0.92
C SER A 91 -3.54 1.44 -0.25
N SER A 92 -3.12 0.87 0.88
CA SER A 92 -3.92 -0.13 1.59
C SER A 92 -5.18 0.45 2.23
N GLN A 93 -5.13 1.71 2.68
CA GLN A 93 -6.33 2.42 3.15
C GLN A 93 -7.31 2.63 1.99
N GLN A 94 -6.83 2.96 0.81
CA GLN A 94 -7.68 3.08 -0.39
C GLN A 94 -8.29 1.74 -0.79
N ALA A 95 -7.56 0.64 -0.64
CA ALA A 95 -8.09 -0.70 -0.86
C ALA A 95 -9.28 -0.99 0.05
N ILE A 96 -9.19 -0.64 1.34
CA ILE A 96 -10.30 -0.76 2.31
C ILE A 96 -11.49 0.13 1.90
N HIS A 97 -11.23 1.35 1.44
CA HIS A 97 -12.30 2.23 0.97
C HIS A 97 -13.02 1.65 -0.25
N PHE A 98 -12.29 1.08 -1.20
CA PHE A 98 -12.90 0.45 -2.38
C PHE A 98 -13.72 -0.79 -2.01
N ALA A 99 -13.21 -1.63 -1.12
CA ALA A 99 -13.97 -2.78 -0.61
C ALA A 99 -15.25 -2.35 0.11
N ALA A 100 -15.18 -1.35 0.98
CA ALA A 100 -16.36 -0.82 1.65
C ALA A 100 -17.38 -0.25 0.65
N GLN A 101 -16.92 0.49 -0.36
CA GLN A 101 -17.78 1.03 -1.43
C GLN A 101 -18.44 -0.07 -2.25
N ALA A 102 -17.71 -1.14 -2.59
CA ALA A 102 -18.25 -2.28 -3.34
C ALA A 102 -19.37 -2.99 -2.55
N VAL A 103 -19.16 -3.24 -1.26
CA VAL A 103 -20.18 -3.84 -0.39
C VAL A 103 -21.36 -2.89 -0.18
N MET A 104 -21.12 -1.61 0.10
CA MET A 104 -22.20 -0.63 0.32
C MET A 104 -23.04 -0.36 -0.93
N SER A 105 -22.48 -0.54 -2.12
CA SER A 105 -23.19 -0.44 -3.42
C SER A 105 -23.90 -1.74 -3.81
N GLU A 106 -23.75 -2.80 -3.01
CA GLU A 106 -24.36 -4.12 -3.27
C GLU A 106 -23.87 -4.77 -4.58
N THR A 107 -22.67 -4.37 -5.05
CA THR A 107 -22.04 -5.00 -6.21
C THR A 107 -21.19 -6.21 -5.84
N GLN A 108 -20.77 -6.28 -4.59
CA GLN A 108 -20.01 -7.39 -4.00
C GLN A 108 -20.46 -7.60 -2.56
N ASP A 109 -20.39 -8.83 -2.06
CA ASP A 109 -20.83 -9.19 -0.71
C ASP A 109 -19.67 -9.34 0.27
N ILE A 110 -18.57 -9.98 -0.16
CA ILE A 110 -17.40 -10.27 0.67
C ILE A 110 -16.12 -9.92 -0.06
N VAL A 111 -15.42 -8.91 0.41
CA VAL A 111 -14.17 -8.41 -0.19
C VAL A 111 -13.05 -8.43 0.84
N ILE A 112 -11.89 -8.92 0.44
CA ILE A 112 -10.67 -8.81 1.24
C ILE A 112 -9.87 -7.60 0.76
N ALA A 113 -9.54 -6.69 1.70
CA ALA A 113 -8.74 -5.52 1.41
C ALA A 113 -7.52 -5.44 2.33
N GLY A 114 -6.39 -5.10 1.77
CA GLY A 114 -5.14 -4.99 2.52
C GLY A 114 -4.01 -4.42 1.68
N GLY A 115 -2.82 -4.94 1.88
CA GLY A 115 -1.67 -4.59 1.05
C GLY A 115 -0.40 -5.29 1.48
N VAL A 116 0.57 -5.27 0.60
CA VAL A 116 1.89 -5.84 0.84
C VAL A 116 2.96 -4.99 0.15
N GLU A 117 4.08 -4.79 0.85
CA GLU A 117 5.25 -4.14 0.27
C GLU A 117 6.52 -4.64 0.97
N VAL A 118 7.45 -5.20 0.21
CA VAL A 118 8.72 -5.74 0.71
C VAL A 118 9.87 -4.88 0.20
N MET A 119 10.12 -3.75 0.88
CA MET A 119 11.09 -2.74 0.46
C MET A 119 12.55 -3.21 0.50
N SER A 120 12.86 -4.35 1.12
CA SER A 120 14.17 -4.98 1.04
C SER A 120 14.43 -5.67 -0.31
N GLN A 121 13.38 -6.09 -1.02
CA GLN A 121 13.47 -6.68 -2.36
C GLN A 121 13.18 -5.66 -3.46
N VAL A 122 12.16 -4.84 -3.27
CA VAL A 122 11.76 -3.79 -4.19
C VAL A 122 11.89 -2.44 -3.46
N PRO A 123 13.04 -1.78 -3.57
CA PRO A 123 13.26 -0.49 -2.90
C PRO A 123 12.21 0.56 -3.30
N ILE A 124 11.90 1.43 -2.34
CA ILE A 124 10.93 2.51 -2.59
C ILE A 124 11.37 3.37 -3.79
N GLY A 125 10.44 3.58 -4.71
CA GLY A 125 10.70 4.37 -5.92
C GLY A 125 11.35 3.60 -7.06
N SER A 126 11.58 2.28 -6.96
CA SER A 126 12.14 1.46 -8.05
C SER A 126 11.36 1.62 -9.35
N ASN A 127 10.04 1.67 -9.29
CA ASN A 127 9.18 1.89 -10.44
C ASN A 127 9.41 3.23 -11.18
N ILE A 128 9.99 4.23 -10.50
CA ILE A 128 10.34 5.53 -11.08
C ILE A 128 11.81 5.55 -11.48
N ILE A 129 12.70 5.16 -10.56
CA ILE A 129 14.15 5.29 -10.71
C ILE A 129 14.68 4.37 -11.81
N ASP A 130 14.25 3.12 -11.82
CA ASP A 130 14.73 2.13 -12.78
C ASP A 130 14.18 2.43 -14.18
N SER A 131 12.90 2.78 -14.29
CA SER A 131 12.30 3.22 -15.56
C SER A 131 12.97 4.47 -16.14
N PHE A 132 13.37 5.41 -15.27
CA PHE A 132 14.10 6.61 -15.70
C PHE A 132 15.49 6.27 -16.25
N LYS A 133 16.23 5.37 -15.59
CA LYS A 133 17.55 4.92 -16.07
C LYS A 133 17.49 4.25 -17.43
N GLU A 134 16.37 3.57 -17.72
CA GLU A 134 16.11 2.89 -18.99
C GLU A 134 15.52 3.83 -20.06
N GLY A 135 15.37 5.11 -19.77
CA GLY A 135 14.90 6.10 -20.74
C GLY A 135 13.38 6.16 -20.92
N HIS A 136 12.60 5.56 -20.04
CA HIS A 136 11.13 5.56 -20.12
C HIS A 136 10.48 6.88 -19.63
N GLY A 137 11.29 7.91 -19.33
CA GLY A 137 10.81 9.23 -18.91
C GLY A 137 10.59 9.36 -17.41
N GLN A 138 10.04 10.49 -17.00
CA GLN A 138 9.73 10.78 -15.60
C GLN A 138 8.26 11.15 -15.42
N PRO A 139 7.61 10.72 -14.33
CA PRO A 139 6.18 10.94 -14.13
C PRO A 139 5.80 12.41 -13.94
N PHE A 140 6.74 13.26 -13.51
CA PHE A 140 6.49 14.67 -13.18
C PHE A 140 6.85 15.66 -14.30
N ASN A 141 7.27 15.19 -15.48
CA ASN A 141 7.72 16.03 -16.60
C ASN A 141 6.62 16.30 -17.64
N GLY A 142 5.38 15.97 -17.36
CA GLY A 142 4.26 16.28 -18.25
C GLY A 142 4.08 17.80 -18.40
N LYS A 143 3.86 18.28 -19.66
CA LYS A 143 3.73 19.71 -19.98
C LYS A 143 2.73 20.43 -19.06
N GLY A 144 1.52 19.90 -18.88
CA GLY A 144 0.50 20.52 -18.03
C GLY A 144 0.93 20.63 -16.56
N MET A 145 1.70 19.66 -16.07
CA MET A 145 2.22 19.68 -14.71
C MET A 145 3.31 20.72 -14.53
N MET A 146 4.22 20.82 -15.51
CA MET A 146 5.28 21.82 -15.52
C MET A 146 4.74 23.26 -15.66
N GLU A 147 3.71 23.45 -16.47
CA GLU A 147 3.03 24.75 -16.63
C GLU A 147 2.28 25.17 -15.36
N ARG A 148 1.60 24.22 -14.70
CA ARG A 148 0.84 24.51 -13.48
C ARG A 148 1.71 24.73 -12.24
N TYR A 149 2.87 24.08 -12.17
CA TYR A 149 3.76 24.10 -11.02
C TYR A 149 5.21 24.42 -11.45
N PRO A 150 5.45 25.60 -12.02
CA PRO A 150 6.78 25.97 -12.53
C PRO A 150 7.80 25.97 -11.39
N GLY A 151 8.89 25.23 -11.56
CA GLY A 151 9.99 25.16 -10.58
C GLY A 151 9.68 24.41 -9.28
N VAL A 152 8.50 23.80 -9.16
CA VAL A 152 8.14 23.01 -7.96
C VAL A 152 8.78 21.63 -8.02
N GLN A 153 9.50 21.27 -6.97
CA GLN A 153 10.00 19.93 -6.72
C GLN A 153 8.98 19.14 -5.89
N PHE A 154 8.41 18.08 -6.47
CA PHE A 154 7.49 17.18 -5.75
C PHE A 154 8.29 16.27 -4.81
N SER A 155 8.52 16.73 -3.58
CA SER A 155 9.31 16.08 -2.56
C SER A 155 8.64 16.24 -1.20
N GLN A 156 8.58 15.14 -0.42
CA GLN A 156 8.07 15.18 0.95
C GLN A 156 8.93 16.09 1.84
N PHE A 157 10.25 16.13 1.61
CA PHE A 157 11.16 17.01 2.34
C PHE A 157 10.85 18.49 2.08
N ALA A 158 10.70 18.85 0.80
CA ALA A 158 10.31 20.22 0.44
C ALA A 158 8.93 20.58 1.01
N GLY A 159 7.98 19.64 0.97
CA GLY A 159 6.65 19.83 1.58
C GLY A 159 6.72 20.05 3.09
N ALA A 160 7.52 19.27 3.81
CA ALA A 160 7.72 19.43 5.25
C ALA A 160 8.34 20.79 5.59
N GLU A 161 9.36 21.24 4.84
CA GLU A 161 9.95 22.58 5.01
C GLU A 161 8.94 23.70 4.75
N MET A 162 8.10 23.55 3.73
CA MET A 162 7.01 24.51 3.45
C MET A 162 6.02 24.57 4.61
N MET A 163 5.67 23.43 5.20
CA MET A 163 4.79 23.35 6.37
C MET A 163 5.44 24.04 7.57
N ALA A 164 6.69 23.74 7.88
CA ALA A 164 7.41 24.35 8.99
C ALA A 164 7.45 25.89 8.86
N LYS A 165 7.72 26.39 7.65
CA LYS A 165 7.69 27.84 7.37
C LYS A 165 6.29 28.43 7.49
N ARG A 166 5.27 27.77 6.95
CA ARG A 166 3.88 28.28 6.91
C ARG A 166 3.28 28.43 8.31
N TRP A 167 3.59 27.50 9.21
CA TRP A 167 3.07 27.49 10.58
C TRP A 167 4.09 27.92 11.63
N ASN A 168 5.25 28.45 11.20
CA ASN A 168 6.31 28.94 12.07
C ASN A 168 6.77 27.93 13.13
N PHE A 169 6.88 26.65 12.75
CA PHE A 169 7.44 25.66 13.65
C PHE A 169 8.93 25.89 13.86
N SER A 170 9.32 26.01 15.12
CA SER A 170 10.73 26.09 15.53
C SER A 170 11.39 24.71 15.47
N ARG A 171 12.71 24.70 15.57
CA ARG A 171 13.46 23.44 15.72
C ARG A 171 13.06 22.71 16.99
N ASP A 172 12.84 23.42 18.09
CA ASP A 172 12.45 22.84 19.38
C ASP A 172 11.05 22.20 19.31
N ASP A 173 10.11 22.77 18.55
CA ASP A 173 8.80 22.16 18.32
C ASP A 173 8.93 20.82 17.60
N LEU A 174 9.75 20.76 16.55
CA LEU A 174 9.96 19.55 15.75
C LEU A 174 10.66 18.45 16.57
N ASP A 175 11.68 18.82 17.34
CA ASP A 175 12.41 17.88 18.19
C ASP A 175 11.53 17.36 19.34
N SER A 176 10.72 18.23 19.95
CA SER A 176 9.76 17.85 20.99
C SER A 176 8.71 16.89 20.46
N PHE A 177 8.20 17.10 19.25
CA PHE A 177 7.27 16.19 18.58
C PHE A 177 7.91 14.80 18.35
N ALA A 178 9.14 14.79 17.82
CA ALA A 178 9.86 13.55 17.58
C ALA A 178 10.15 12.79 18.88
N PHE A 179 10.59 13.50 19.92
CA PHE A 179 10.83 12.93 21.25
C PHE A 179 9.57 12.29 21.85
N ALA A 180 8.44 13.01 21.79
CA ALA A 180 7.16 12.50 22.27
C ALA A 180 6.71 11.25 21.50
N SER A 181 6.95 11.19 20.19
CA SER A 181 6.67 10.02 19.36
C SER A 181 7.50 8.80 19.79
N HIS A 182 8.80 8.99 20.01
CA HIS A 182 9.68 7.93 20.50
C HIS A 182 9.29 7.44 21.90
N SER A 183 8.95 8.35 22.81
CA SER A 183 8.54 8.00 24.18
C SER A 183 7.25 7.19 24.25
N LYS A 184 6.34 7.39 23.28
CA LYS A 184 5.09 6.60 23.19
C LYS A 184 5.31 5.20 22.59
N ALA A 185 6.45 4.94 21.96
CA ALA A 185 6.78 3.67 21.34
C ALA A 185 7.53 2.70 22.29
N ILE A 186 8.01 3.19 23.43
CA ILE A 186 8.67 2.43 24.49
C ILE A 186 7.62 1.87 25.46
#